data_44dd88ccf9ce99f87dc949b9c9fd061a
#
_entry.id   44dd88ccf9ce99f87dc949b9c9fd061a
#
_cell.length_a   1.000
_cell.length_b   1.000
_cell.length_c   1.000
_cell.angle_alpha   90.00
_cell.angle_beta   90.00
_cell.angle_gamma   90.00
#
_symmetry.space_group_name_H-M   'P 1'
#
loop_
_entity.id
_entity.type
_entity.pdbx_description
1 polymer ?
#
loop_
_entity_poly.entity_id
_entity_poly.type
_entity_poly.pdbx_seq_one_letter_code
_entity_poly.pdbx_strand_id
1 'polypeptide(L)'
;MNDFFPELTPIFKEFVETYARRKVCVIGHARPDGDCIGSQIALSEMLELSGVDVLAVNADRIPEALNYLDGISRIGIVNPSGLGDLPLVYVDCADEFRVGPKTSEALADRRRVLNIDHHITNTRYAERNLIDADASATCEILAGIALDVGLDFGAPIAQAMYTGIVTDTGRFSYAATSSRVFELCSELVKRGASPQVATQNLFENETLSRMKLLERFLASLTLECDGKVCVGQLRQRDFVETNTSYQDTEGFVDYARTIKGVSVGVLLEERKTETKSSLRANRKELRVDQVAQLFGGGGHACAAAMSIRKPLNELRAGLLEALAERV
;
A
#
# COMPACT_ATOMS: atom_id res chain seq x y z
N MET A 1 -22.63 17.30 -15.58
CA MET A 1 -21.79 16.76 -14.49
C MET A 1 -20.39 17.26 -14.74
N ASN A 2 -19.66 17.74 -13.75
CA ASN A 2 -18.24 18.04 -13.93
C ASN A 2 -17.50 16.72 -14.06
N ASP A 3 -16.60 16.60 -15.05
CA ASP A 3 -15.73 15.43 -15.18
C ASP A 3 -14.73 15.42 -14.02
N PHE A 4 -14.46 14.25 -13.43
CA PHE A 4 -13.53 14.08 -12.31
C PHE A 4 -12.06 14.15 -12.76
N PHE A 5 -11.78 13.56 -13.94
CA PHE A 5 -10.43 13.48 -14.52
C PHE A 5 -10.45 13.85 -16.02
N PRO A 6 -10.79 15.10 -16.38
CA PRO A 6 -10.99 15.51 -17.77
C PRO A 6 -9.74 15.35 -18.64
N GLU A 7 -8.54 15.40 -18.06
CA GLU A 7 -7.27 15.21 -18.81
C GLU A 7 -6.90 13.73 -19.00
N LEU A 8 -7.29 12.85 -18.07
CA LEU A 8 -6.93 11.43 -18.10
C LEU A 8 -7.96 10.59 -18.87
N THR A 9 -9.24 10.95 -18.77
CA THR A 9 -10.35 10.22 -19.40
C THR A 9 -10.20 10.06 -20.92
N PRO A 10 -9.76 11.06 -21.70
CA PRO A 10 -9.50 10.90 -23.13
C PRO A 10 -8.41 9.87 -23.44
N ILE A 11 -7.34 9.83 -22.62
CA ILE A 11 -6.23 8.88 -22.79
C ILE A 11 -6.72 7.45 -22.53
N PHE A 12 -7.60 7.27 -21.53
CA PHE A 12 -8.20 5.96 -21.25
C PHE A 12 -9.09 5.50 -22.42
N LYS A 13 -9.94 6.38 -22.97
CA LYS A 13 -10.80 6.08 -24.13
C LYS A 13 -9.94 5.64 -25.33
N GLU A 14 -8.90 6.40 -25.66
CA GLU A 14 -7.97 6.05 -26.76
C GLU A 14 -7.29 4.70 -26.52
N PHE A 15 -6.91 4.40 -25.27
CA PHE A 15 -6.33 3.10 -24.92
C PHE A 15 -7.34 1.97 -25.19
N VAL A 16 -8.57 2.10 -24.71
CA VAL A 16 -9.63 1.10 -24.92
C VAL A 16 -9.90 0.88 -26.42
N GLU A 17 -10.01 1.93 -27.20
CA GLU A 17 -10.20 1.84 -28.66
C GLU A 17 -9.01 1.11 -29.34
N THR A 18 -7.77 1.41 -28.92
CA THR A 18 -6.54 0.78 -29.47
C THR A 18 -6.48 -0.70 -29.18
N TYR A 19 -6.95 -1.11 -27.98
CA TYR A 19 -6.84 -2.49 -27.50
C TYR A 19 -8.16 -3.27 -27.55
N ALA A 20 -9.21 -2.73 -28.15
CA ALA A 20 -10.48 -3.43 -28.34
C ALA A 20 -10.26 -4.78 -29.04
N ARG A 21 -10.83 -5.87 -28.48
CA ARG A 21 -10.68 -7.26 -28.94
C ARG A 21 -9.23 -7.79 -28.89
N ARG A 22 -8.35 -7.17 -28.12
CA ARG A 22 -6.99 -7.64 -27.84
C ARG A 22 -6.88 -8.01 -26.38
N LYS A 23 -5.84 -8.75 -26.04
CA LYS A 23 -5.54 -9.13 -24.66
C LYS A 23 -4.37 -8.35 -24.12
N VAL A 24 -4.48 -7.91 -22.86
CA VAL A 24 -3.42 -7.22 -22.11
C VAL A 24 -3.15 -7.95 -20.80
N CYS A 25 -1.96 -7.72 -20.21
CA CYS A 25 -1.63 -8.21 -18.88
C CYS A 25 -1.64 -7.04 -17.90
N VAL A 26 -2.54 -7.08 -16.92
CA VAL A 26 -2.60 -6.09 -15.81
C VAL A 26 -1.75 -6.59 -14.66
N ILE A 27 -0.80 -5.77 -14.21
CA ILE A 27 0.14 -6.10 -13.14
C ILE A 27 0.23 -4.94 -12.15
N GLY A 28 0.23 -5.28 -10.85
CA GLY A 28 0.45 -4.34 -9.74
C GLY A 28 1.82 -4.53 -9.08
N HIS A 29 2.10 -3.75 -8.04
CA HIS A 29 3.39 -3.79 -7.35
C HIS A 29 3.58 -5.05 -6.48
N ALA A 30 4.84 -5.42 -6.22
CA ALA A 30 5.21 -6.45 -5.26
C ALA A 30 4.75 -6.06 -3.84
N ARG A 31 4.35 -7.06 -3.05
CA ARG A 31 3.71 -6.86 -1.74
C ARG A 31 2.45 -5.99 -1.88
N PRO A 32 1.46 -6.46 -2.66
CA PRO A 32 0.28 -5.68 -2.99
C PRO A 32 -0.52 -5.32 -1.74
N ASP A 33 -1.09 -4.12 -1.74
CA ASP A 33 -2.01 -3.61 -0.72
C ASP A 33 -3.43 -3.44 -1.25
N GLY A 34 -4.26 -2.69 -0.52
CA GLY A 34 -5.66 -2.51 -0.88
C GLY A 34 -5.86 -1.70 -2.15
N ASP A 35 -5.02 -0.68 -2.41
CA ASP A 35 -5.12 0.13 -3.62
C ASP A 35 -4.62 -0.64 -4.85
N CYS A 36 -3.50 -1.34 -4.72
CA CYS A 36 -2.96 -2.17 -5.78
C CYS A 36 -3.98 -3.23 -6.24
N ILE A 37 -4.55 -4.01 -5.31
CA ILE A 37 -5.50 -5.08 -5.64
C ILE A 37 -6.85 -4.52 -6.09
N GLY A 38 -7.36 -3.48 -5.39
CA GLY A 38 -8.58 -2.78 -5.78
C GLY A 38 -8.49 -2.24 -7.20
N SER A 39 -7.35 -1.62 -7.55
CA SER A 39 -7.08 -1.12 -8.89
C SER A 39 -6.98 -2.21 -9.95
N GLN A 40 -6.34 -3.35 -9.63
CA GLN A 40 -6.27 -4.47 -10.55
C GLN A 40 -7.65 -5.07 -10.86
N ILE A 41 -8.48 -5.29 -9.83
CA ILE A 41 -9.84 -5.79 -10.01
C ILE A 41 -10.65 -4.79 -10.83
N ALA A 42 -10.69 -3.53 -10.40
CA ALA A 42 -11.49 -2.50 -11.03
C ALA A 42 -11.09 -2.29 -12.49
N LEU A 43 -9.78 -2.11 -12.79
CA LEU A 43 -9.32 -1.90 -14.15
C LEU A 43 -9.58 -3.12 -15.03
N SER A 44 -9.36 -4.34 -14.52
CA SER A 44 -9.60 -5.56 -15.30
C SER A 44 -11.06 -5.64 -15.76
N GLU A 45 -12.00 -5.41 -14.86
CA GLU A 45 -13.42 -5.44 -15.21
C GLU A 45 -13.83 -4.26 -16.09
N MET A 46 -13.30 -3.04 -15.86
CA MET A 46 -13.54 -1.87 -16.72
C MET A 46 -13.09 -2.13 -18.17
N LEU A 47 -11.92 -2.75 -18.34
CA LEU A 47 -11.37 -3.11 -19.65
C LEU A 47 -12.22 -4.19 -20.34
N GLU A 48 -12.64 -5.22 -19.62
CA GLU A 48 -13.47 -6.29 -20.15
C GLU A 48 -14.86 -5.78 -20.56
N LEU A 49 -15.50 -4.93 -19.73
CA LEU A 49 -16.76 -4.25 -20.09
C LEU A 49 -16.60 -3.38 -21.34
N SER A 50 -15.39 -2.92 -21.61
CA SER A 50 -15.04 -2.12 -22.78
C SER A 50 -14.52 -2.97 -23.96
N GLY A 51 -14.56 -4.30 -23.87
CA GLY A 51 -14.20 -5.22 -24.94
C GLY A 51 -12.70 -5.50 -25.08
N VAL A 52 -11.90 -5.29 -24.03
CA VAL A 52 -10.47 -5.65 -23.94
C VAL A 52 -10.32 -6.86 -23.06
N ASP A 53 -9.69 -7.95 -23.52
CA ASP A 53 -9.44 -9.13 -22.71
C ASP A 53 -8.30 -8.86 -21.71
N VAL A 54 -8.43 -9.40 -20.48
CA VAL A 54 -7.45 -9.18 -19.42
C VAL A 54 -6.89 -10.48 -18.87
N LEU A 55 -5.59 -10.46 -18.56
CA LEU A 55 -4.91 -11.39 -17.67
C LEU A 55 -4.33 -10.59 -16.52
N ALA A 56 -4.86 -10.75 -15.32
CA ALA A 56 -4.36 -10.06 -14.12
C ALA A 56 -3.37 -10.94 -13.34
N VAL A 57 -2.20 -10.40 -12.99
CA VAL A 57 -1.15 -11.14 -12.26
C VAL A 57 -0.41 -10.25 -11.27
N ASN A 58 0.13 -10.87 -10.20
CA ASN A 58 1.04 -10.23 -9.25
C ASN A 58 2.26 -11.09 -8.98
N ALA A 59 3.36 -10.46 -8.53
CA ALA A 59 4.56 -11.16 -8.13
C ALA A 59 4.37 -11.93 -6.81
N ASP A 60 3.63 -11.35 -5.87
CA ASP A 60 3.42 -11.87 -4.53
C ASP A 60 1.96 -12.28 -4.31
N ARG A 61 1.76 -13.05 -3.25
CA ARG A 61 0.40 -13.44 -2.81
C ARG A 61 -0.36 -12.24 -2.29
N ILE A 62 -1.66 -12.25 -2.52
CA ILE A 62 -2.57 -11.23 -2.04
C ILE A 62 -2.77 -11.39 -0.53
N PRO A 63 -2.78 -10.29 0.25
CA PRO A 63 -3.09 -10.32 1.68
C PRO A 63 -4.48 -10.92 1.97
N GLU A 64 -4.59 -11.76 3.00
CA GLU A 64 -5.84 -12.44 3.37
C GLU A 64 -6.99 -11.45 3.68
N ALA A 65 -6.68 -10.29 4.24
CA ALA A 65 -7.65 -9.24 4.52
C ALA A 65 -8.40 -8.73 3.28
N LEU A 66 -7.88 -8.97 2.07
CA LEU A 66 -8.49 -8.59 0.80
C LEU A 66 -9.34 -9.71 0.16
N ASN A 67 -9.36 -10.92 0.74
CA ASN A 67 -10.06 -12.07 0.18
C ASN A 67 -11.59 -11.90 0.09
N TYR A 68 -12.16 -10.87 0.69
CA TYR A 68 -13.58 -10.53 0.57
C TYR A 68 -13.95 -9.84 -0.74
N LEU A 69 -12.96 -9.41 -1.53
CA LEU A 69 -13.22 -8.75 -2.80
C LEU A 69 -13.59 -9.76 -3.88
N ASP A 70 -14.72 -9.53 -4.53
CA ASP A 70 -15.10 -10.28 -5.71
C ASP A 70 -14.06 -10.02 -6.83
N GLY A 71 -13.74 -11.07 -7.61
CA GLY A 71 -12.74 -10.97 -8.68
C GLY A 71 -11.29 -11.27 -8.25
N ILE A 72 -11.01 -11.34 -6.94
CA ILE A 72 -9.66 -11.60 -6.43
C ILE A 72 -9.06 -12.94 -6.94
N SER A 73 -9.89 -13.95 -7.10
CA SER A 73 -9.48 -15.27 -7.62
C SER A 73 -9.00 -15.24 -9.07
N ARG A 74 -9.24 -14.14 -9.80
CA ARG A 74 -8.80 -13.93 -11.19
C ARG A 74 -7.38 -13.38 -11.28
N ILE A 75 -6.81 -12.90 -10.17
CA ILE A 75 -5.44 -12.39 -10.10
C ILE A 75 -4.51 -13.57 -9.80
N GLY A 76 -3.73 -13.98 -10.80
CA GLY A 76 -2.78 -15.07 -10.68
C GLY A 76 -1.41 -14.62 -10.16
N ILE A 77 -0.57 -15.59 -9.81
CA ILE A 77 0.86 -15.33 -9.61
C ILE A 77 1.55 -15.24 -10.98
N VAL A 78 2.39 -14.22 -11.16
CA VAL A 78 3.07 -14.00 -12.42
C VAL A 78 3.94 -15.19 -12.81
N ASN A 79 3.73 -15.67 -14.03
CA ASN A 79 4.60 -16.63 -14.68
C ASN A 79 5.06 -16.01 -16.00
N PRO A 80 6.28 -15.43 -16.06
CA PRO A 80 6.75 -14.70 -17.23
C PRO A 80 6.70 -15.49 -18.53
N SER A 81 6.99 -16.80 -18.49
CA SER A 81 6.93 -17.67 -19.65
C SER A 81 5.49 -17.92 -20.17
N GLY A 82 4.50 -17.80 -19.27
CA GLY A 82 3.08 -17.96 -19.62
C GLY A 82 2.41 -16.70 -20.18
N LEU A 83 3.08 -15.52 -20.10
CA LEU A 83 2.51 -14.26 -20.58
C LEU A 83 2.60 -14.10 -22.12
N GLY A 84 3.37 -14.94 -22.83
CA GLY A 84 3.59 -14.75 -24.28
C GLY A 84 4.08 -13.33 -24.59
N ASP A 85 3.56 -12.71 -25.65
CA ASP A 85 3.90 -11.33 -26.05
C ASP A 85 2.84 -10.30 -25.58
N LEU A 86 2.09 -10.61 -24.50
CA LEU A 86 1.08 -9.71 -24.00
C LEU A 86 1.70 -8.36 -23.58
N PRO A 87 1.13 -7.24 -24.05
CA PRO A 87 1.54 -5.93 -23.57
C PRO A 87 1.14 -5.73 -22.10
N LEU A 88 1.95 -4.99 -21.35
CA LEU A 88 1.78 -4.80 -19.93
C LEU A 88 1.04 -3.50 -19.62
N VAL A 89 0.08 -3.60 -18.71
CA VAL A 89 -0.64 -2.49 -18.09
C VAL A 89 -0.29 -2.48 -16.62
N TYR A 90 0.30 -1.41 -16.14
CA TYR A 90 0.70 -1.26 -14.73
C TYR A 90 -0.33 -0.44 -13.96
N VAL A 91 -0.67 -0.88 -12.77
CA VAL A 91 -1.47 -0.12 -11.81
C VAL A 91 -0.70 0.05 -10.52
N ASP A 92 -0.78 1.25 -9.95
CA ASP A 92 -0.20 1.59 -8.66
C ASP A 92 1.32 1.32 -8.58
N CYS A 93 2.01 1.64 -9.66
CA CYS A 93 3.45 1.42 -9.81
C CYS A 93 4.14 2.71 -10.24
N ALA A 94 4.86 3.36 -9.31
CA ALA A 94 5.62 4.58 -9.56
C ALA A 94 6.74 4.38 -10.61
N ASP A 95 7.28 3.19 -10.69
CA ASP A 95 8.26 2.75 -11.68
C ASP A 95 8.09 1.26 -12.02
N GLU A 96 8.73 0.81 -13.10
CA GLU A 96 8.64 -0.57 -13.58
C GLU A 96 9.27 -1.62 -12.66
N PHE A 97 10.09 -1.21 -11.68
CA PHE A 97 10.75 -2.10 -10.74
C PHE A 97 9.87 -2.44 -9.53
N ARG A 98 8.78 -1.68 -9.31
CA ARG A 98 7.82 -1.90 -8.23
C ARG A 98 7.17 -3.29 -8.25
N VAL A 99 7.10 -3.94 -9.40
CA VAL A 99 6.63 -5.34 -9.53
C VAL A 99 7.60 -6.37 -8.92
N GLY A 100 8.69 -5.93 -8.33
CA GLY A 100 9.72 -6.76 -7.72
C GLY A 100 10.87 -7.10 -8.68
N PRO A 101 12.11 -7.24 -8.18
CA PRO A 101 13.32 -7.30 -9.02
C PRO A 101 13.31 -8.49 -10.00
N LYS A 102 12.91 -9.67 -9.55
CA LYS A 102 12.86 -10.86 -10.43
C LYS A 102 11.80 -10.73 -11.51
N THR A 103 10.64 -10.17 -11.18
CA THR A 103 9.55 -9.94 -12.12
C THR A 103 9.92 -8.86 -13.12
N SER A 104 10.50 -7.76 -12.66
CA SER A 104 10.93 -6.67 -13.52
C SER A 104 12.00 -7.13 -14.53
N GLU A 105 13.01 -7.88 -14.07
CA GLU A 105 14.02 -8.48 -14.94
C GLU A 105 13.39 -9.39 -16.02
N ALA A 106 12.47 -10.26 -15.61
CA ALA A 106 11.80 -11.19 -16.51
C ALA A 106 10.83 -10.51 -17.52
N LEU A 107 10.40 -9.29 -17.23
CA LEU A 107 9.49 -8.49 -18.05
C LEU A 107 10.18 -7.33 -18.78
N ALA A 108 11.52 -7.22 -18.71
CA ALA A 108 12.28 -6.07 -19.21
C ALA A 108 12.03 -5.75 -20.68
N ASP A 109 11.92 -6.78 -21.53
CA ASP A 109 11.72 -6.65 -22.99
C ASP A 109 10.24 -6.50 -23.40
N ARG A 110 9.31 -6.44 -22.43
CA ARG A 110 7.87 -6.35 -22.70
C ARG A 110 7.44 -4.90 -22.97
N ARG A 111 6.45 -4.75 -23.86
CA ARG A 111 5.83 -3.43 -24.10
C ARG A 111 4.99 -3.02 -22.90
N ARG A 112 5.27 -1.83 -22.36
CA ARG A 112 4.52 -1.18 -21.27
C ARG A 112 3.58 -0.18 -21.90
N VAL A 113 2.33 -0.59 -22.12
CA VAL A 113 1.38 0.18 -22.95
C VAL A 113 0.56 1.17 -22.16
N LEU A 114 0.38 0.94 -20.84
CA LEU A 114 -0.36 1.82 -19.96
C LEU A 114 0.20 1.75 -18.54
N ASN A 115 0.28 2.90 -17.87
CA ASN A 115 0.47 3.01 -16.42
C ASN A 115 -0.59 3.94 -15.83
N ILE A 116 -1.28 3.48 -14.79
CA ILE A 116 -2.23 4.29 -14.01
C ILE A 116 -1.72 4.33 -12.58
N ASP A 117 -1.46 5.54 -12.06
CA ASP A 117 -0.77 5.69 -10.78
C ASP A 117 -0.98 7.08 -10.15
N HIS A 118 -0.84 7.17 -8.85
CA HIS A 118 -0.98 8.42 -8.10
C HIS A 118 0.32 8.87 -7.41
N HIS A 119 1.39 8.12 -7.53
CA HIS A 119 2.65 8.45 -6.86
C HIS A 119 3.34 9.66 -7.50
N ILE A 120 3.71 10.66 -6.68
CA ILE A 120 4.47 11.86 -7.11
C ILE A 120 5.83 11.52 -7.72
N THR A 121 6.38 10.34 -7.39
CA THR A 121 7.67 9.86 -7.89
C THR A 121 7.55 9.08 -9.19
N ASN A 122 6.36 9.04 -9.81
CA ASN A 122 6.15 8.27 -11.04
C ASN A 122 7.06 8.72 -12.17
N THR A 123 7.75 7.77 -12.80
CA THR A 123 8.74 8.00 -13.86
C THR A 123 8.13 8.08 -15.26
N ARG A 124 6.81 7.89 -15.41
CA ARG A 124 6.06 7.91 -16.68
C ARG A 124 6.65 6.99 -17.75
N TYR A 125 6.94 5.77 -17.38
CA TYR A 125 7.70 4.77 -18.16
C TYR A 125 6.88 4.00 -19.20
N ALA A 126 5.58 4.14 -19.24
CA ALA A 126 4.71 3.49 -20.19
C ALA A 126 4.44 4.36 -21.44
N GLU A 127 3.92 3.75 -22.51
CA GLU A 127 3.51 4.47 -23.73
C GLU A 127 2.42 5.50 -23.45
N ARG A 128 1.47 5.16 -22.56
CA ARG A 128 0.45 6.05 -22.01
C ARG A 128 0.53 6.05 -20.50
N ASN A 129 0.40 7.22 -19.90
CA ASN A 129 0.52 7.39 -18.44
C ASN A 129 -0.64 8.24 -17.93
N LEU A 130 -1.52 7.62 -17.15
CA LEU A 130 -2.63 8.26 -16.46
C LEU A 130 -2.20 8.51 -15.01
N ILE A 131 -1.54 9.62 -14.78
CA ILE A 131 -0.91 9.94 -13.51
C ILE A 131 -1.48 11.23 -12.95
N ASP A 132 -2.07 11.14 -11.75
CA ASP A 132 -2.49 12.29 -10.94
C ASP A 132 -1.89 12.17 -9.52
N ALA A 133 -0.87 12.97 -9.25
CA ALA A 133 -0.19 12.98 -7.94
C ALA A 133 -1.00 13.68 -6.83
N ASP A 134 -2.09 14.35 -7.16
CA ASP A 134 -3.03 14.94 -6.21
C ASP A 134 -4.17 13.96 -5.84
N ALA A 135 -4.27 12.84 -6.54
CA ALA A 135 -5.17 11.76 -6.18
C ALA A 135 -4.67 11.02 -4.93
N SER A 136 -5.59 10.61 -4.08
CA SER A 136 -5.28 9.89 -2.84
C SER A 136 -4.92 8.42 -3.06
N ALA A 137 -5.32 7.86 -4.22
CA ALA A 137 -5.21 6.46 -4.56
C ALA A 137 -5.33 6.26 -6.08
N THR A 138 -4.76 5.22 -6.62
CA THR A 138 -4.99 4.79 -8.02
C THR A 138 -6.46 4.42 -8.24
N CYS A 139 -7.11 3.83 -7.24
CA CYS A 139 -8.55 3.58 -7.24
C CYS A 139 -9.40 4.86 -7.32
N GLU A 140 -8.95 6.00 -6.78
CA GLU A 140 -9.63 7.29 -6.96
C GLU A 140 -9.65 7.69 -8.44
N ILE A 141 -8.50 7.54 -9.13
CA ILE A 141 -8.38 7.83 -10.56
C ILE A 141 -9.33 6.94 -11.38
N LEU A 142 -9.31 5.63 -11.09
CA LEU A 142 -10.16 4.65 -11.79
C LEU A 142 -11.65 4.92 -11.57
N ALA A 143 -12.05 5.25 -10.33
CA ALA A 143 -13.43 5.57 -10.00
C ALA A 143 -13.92 6.80 -10.79
N GLY A 144 -13.12 7.86 -10.83
CA GLY A 144 -13.47 9.06 -11.58
C GLY A 144 -13.54 8.81 -13.09
N ILE A 145 -12.55 8.12 -13.67
CA ILE A 145 -12.56 7.76 -15.10
C ILE A 145 -13.78 6.89 -15.44
N ALA A 146 -14.13 5.90 -14.61
CA ALA A 146 -15.30 5.06 -14.84
C ALA A 146 -16.61 5.87 -14.91
N LEU A 147 -16.75 6.88 -14.03
CA LEU A 147 -17.89 7.80 -14.04
C LEU A 147 -17.85 8.74 -15.23
N ASP A 148 -16.70 9.29 -15.57
CA ASP A 148 -16.53 10.25 -16.68
C ASP A 148 -16.81 9.60 -18.05
N VAL A 149 -16.48 8.30 -18.21
CA VAL A 149 -16.82 7.57 -19.44
C VAL A 149 -18.27 7.06 -19.44
N GLY A 150 -18.98 7.20 -18.32
CA GLY A 150 -20.35 6.72 -18.18
C GLY A 150 -20.43 5.18 -18.14
N LEU A 151 -19.41 4.51 -17.61
CA LEU A 151 -19.40 3.05 -17.51
C LEU A 151 -20.49 2.59 -16.52
N ASP A 152 -21.28 1.62 -16.93
CA ASP A 152 -22.24 0.96 -16.05
C ASP A 152 -21.55 -0.18 -15.32
N PHE A 153 -21.31 -0.02 -14.01
CA PHE A 153 -20.67 -1.00 -13.17
C PHE A 153 -21.40 -1.19 -11.83
N GLY A 154 -21.32 -2.40 -11.30
CA GLY A 154 -22.01 -2.80 -10.08
C GLY A 154 -21.09 -2.88 -8.83
N ALA A 155 -21.64 -3.50 -7.80
CA ALA A 155 -21.04 -3.64 -6.48
C ALA A 155 -19.60 -4.21 -6.46
N PRO A 156 -19.24 -5.24 -7.25
CA PRO A 156 -17.86 -5.76 -7.22
C PRO A 156 -16.80 -4.71 -7.53
N ILE A 157 -16.96 -3.99 -8.64
CA ILE A 157 -16.03 -2.92 -9.04
C ILE A 157 -16.06 -1.78 -8.03
N ALA A 158 -17.27 -1.36 -7.61
CA ALA A 158 -17.44 -0.29 -6.64
C ALA A 158 -16.76 -0.63 -5.30
N GLN A 159 -16.88 -1.88 -4.82
CA GLN A 159 -16.22 -2.33 -3.59
C GLN A 159 -14.70 -2.36 -3.72
N ALA A 160 -14.17 -2.82 -4.85
CA ALA A 160 -12.74 -2.84 -5.10
C ALA A 160 -12.13 -1.43 -5.09
N MET A 161 -12.76 -0.47 -5.80
CA MET A 161 -12.33 0.94 -5.80
C MET A 161 -12.44 1.57 -4.42
N TYR A 162 -13.54 1.33 -3.71
CA TYR A 162 -13.73 1.84 -2.33
C TYR A 162 -12.64 1.30 -1.39
N THR A 163 -12.27 0.03 -1.54
CA THR A 163 -11.22 -0.61 -0.74
C THR A 163 -9.88 0.10 -0.92
N GLY A 164 -9.46 0.35 -2.17
CA GLY A 164 -8.23 1.08 -2.45
C GLY A 164 -8.24 2.49 -1.86
N ILE A 165 -9.32 3.25 -2.08
CA ILE A 165 -9.44 4.60 -1.53
C ILE A 165 -9.37 4.60 0.01
N VAL A 166 -10.07 3.70 0.70
CA VAL A 166 -10.10 3.70 2.18
C VAL A 166 -8.77 3.27 2.78
N THR A 167 -8.00 2.40 2.10
CA THR A 167 -6.66 2.00 2.57
C THR A 167 -5.66 3.13 2.39
N ASP A 168 -5.58 3.73 1.23
CA ASP A 168 -4.59 4.76 0.90
C ASP A 168 -4.86 6.13 1.52
N THR A 169 -6.11 6.41 1.86
CA THR A 169 -6.47 7.58 2.67
C THR A 169 -6.27 7.37 4.17
N GLY A 170 -5.84 6.18 4.59
CA GLY A 170 -5.75 5.83 6.01
C GLY A 170 -7.09 6.02 6.72
N ARG A 171 -8.15 5.49 6.17
CA ARG A 171 -9.52 5.69 6.66
C ARG A 171 -9.95 7.15 6.64
N PHE A 172 -9.64 7.85 5.55
CA PHE A 172 -9.95 9.29 5.34
C PHE A 172 -9.24 10.24 6.32
N SER A 173 -8.11 9.82 6.91
CA SER A 173 -7.37 10.62 7.88
C SER A 173 -6.10 11.29 7.33
N TYR A 174 -5.66 10.91 6.13
CA TYR A 174 -4.46 11.48 5.51
C TYR A 174 -4.77 12.77 4.75
N ALA A 175 -3.74 13.60 4.57
CA ALA A 175 -3.87 14.92 3.92
C ALA A 175 -4.33 14.87 2.47
N ALA A 176 -4.12 13.75 1.77
CA ALA A 176 -4.60 13.52 0.41
C ALA A 176 -6.13 13.32 0.32
N THR A 177 -6.84 13.19 1.45
CA THR A 177 -8.30 13.04 1.48
C THR A 177 -8.96 14.37 1.12
N SER A 178 -9.40 14.50 -0.13
CA SER A 178 -10.03 15.69 -0.70
C SER A 178 -11.57 15.57 -0.73
N SER A 179 -12.28 16.66 -1.12
CA SER A 179 -13.73 16.60 -1.39
C SER A 179 -14.06 15.62 -2.52
N ARG A 180 -13.19 15.54 -3.55
CA ARG A 180 -13.33 14.60 -4.67
C ARG A 180 -13.37 13.14 -4.18
N VAL A 181 -12.54 12.78 -3.20
CA VAL A 181 -12.56 11.45 -2.57
C VAL A 181 -13.95 11.13 -1.99
N PHE A 182 -14.56 12.05 -1.24
CA PHE A 182 -15.88 11.84 -0.64
C PHE A 182 -16.98 11.78 -1.68
N GLU A 183 -16.93 12.61 -2.72
CA GLU A 183 -17.86 12.58 -3.83
C GLU A 183 -17.82 11.23 -4.55
N LEU A 184 -16.62 10.74 -4.89
CA LEU A 184 -16.43 9.44 -5.51
C LEU A 184 -16.87 8.30 -4.59
N CYS A 185 -16.51 8.31 -3.31
CA CYS A 185 -16.98 7.31 -2.35
C CYS A 185 -18.52 7.29 -2.24
N SER A 186 -19.18 8.45 -2.28
CA SER A 186 -20.65 8.53 -2.32
C SER A 186 -21.21 7.83 -3.54
N GLU A 187 -20.62 8.01 -4.72
CA GLU A 187 -21.04 7.35 -5.96
C GLU A 187 -20.78 5.84 -5.91
N LEU A 188 -19.65 5.41 -5.35
CA LEU A 188 -19.33 3.98 -5.16
C LEU A 188 -20.33 3.30 -4.21
N VAL A 189 -20.69 3.95 -3.10
CA VAL A 189 -21.72 3.45 -2.16
C VAL A 189 -23.08 3.34 -2.82
N LYS A 190 -23.50 4.30 -3.64
CA LYS A 190 -24.74 4.21 -4.43
C LYS A 190 -24.75 3.02 -5.39
N ARG A 191 -23.58 2.57 -5.85
CA ARG A 191 -23.39 1.40 -6.71
C ARG A 191 -23.19 0.09 -5.94
N GLY A 192 -23.31 0.12 -4.61
CA GLY A 192 -23.31 -1.06 -3.76
C GLY A 192 -22.00 -1.34 -3.05
N ALA A 193 -21.00 -0.44 -3.07
CA ALA A 193 -19.87 -0.56 -2.16
C ALA A 193 -20.36 -0.44 -0.71
N SER A 194 -19.85 -1.32 0.16
CA SER A 194 -20.18 -1.36 1.57
C SER A 194 -18.99 -0.92 2.44
N PRO A 195 -19.04 0.29 3.02
CA PRO A 195 -18.05 0.72 4.01
C PRO A 195 -17.91 -0.24 5.19
N GLN A 196 -19.04 -0.84 5.63
CA GLN A 196 -19.05 -1.79 6.72
C GLN A 196 -18.23 -3.05 6.38
N VAL A 197 -18.44 -3.62 5.19
CA VAL A 197 -17.70 -4.81 4.75
C VAL A 197 -16.21 -4.52 4.65
N ALA A 198 -15.83 -3.38 4.08
CA ALA A 198 -14.43 -2.95 4.04
C ALA A 198 -13.84 -2.83 5.45
N THR A 199 -14.52 -2.14 6.37
CA THR A 199 -14.06 -1.95 7.75
C THR A 199 -13.88 -3.27 8.48
N GLN A 200 -14.85 -4.17 8.39
CA GLN A 200 -14.79 -5.47 9.06
C GLN A 200 -13.61 -6.33 8.58
N ASN A 201 -13.36 -6.37 7.29
CA ASN A 201 -12.29 -7.20 6.74
C ASN A 201 -10.89 -6.58 6.89
N LEU A 202 -10.78 -5.26 6.72
CA LEU A 202 -9.48 -4.58 6.71
C LEU A 202 -9.00 -4.18 8.11
N PHE A 203 -9.91 -3.87 9.05
CA PHE A 203 -9.57 -3.19 10.30
C PHE A 203 -10.17 -3.82 11.55
N GLU A 204 -11.15 -4.71 11.43
CA GLU A 204 -11.82 -5.36 12.55
C GLU A 204 -11.62 -6.90 12.53
N ASN A 205 -10.57 -7.38 11.89
CA ASN A 205 -10.26 -8.81 11.74
C ASN A 205 -9.00 -9.21 12.53
N GLU A 206 -8.85 -8.66 13.73
CA GLU A 206 -7.69 -8.93 14.57
C GLU A 206 -7.84 -10.23 15.37
N THR A 207 -6.78 -11.01 15.45
CA THR A 207 -6.77 -12.21 16.28
C THR A 207 -6.56 -11.85 17.76
N LEU A 208 -7.12 -12.64 18.68
CA LEU A 208 -6.86 -12.47 20.12
C LEU A 208 -5.36 -12.62 20.45
N SER A 209 -4.65 -13.47 19.74
CA SER A 209 -3.19 -13.63 19.85
C SER A 209 -2.45 -12.32 19.56
N ARG A 210 -2.80 -11.68 18.45
CA ARG A 210 -2.21 -10.38 18.06
C ARG A 210 -2.55 -9.28 19.06
N MET A 211 -3.79 -9.25 19.57
CA MET A 211 -4.21 -8.29 20.61
C MET A 211 -3.41 -8.48 21.91
N LYS A 212 -3.11 -9.73 22.30
CA LYS A 212 -2.22 -10.01 23.45
C LYS A 212 -0.78 -9.58 23.19
N LEU A 213 -0.28 -9.74 21.96
CA LEU A 213 1.05 -9.22 21.60
C LEU A 213 1.08 -7.70 21.64
N LEU A 214 0.02 -7.03 21.17
CA LEU A 214 -0.13 -5.58 21.26
C LEU A 214 -0.14 -5.11 22.73
N GLU A 215 -0.83 -5.81 23.63
CA GLU A 215 -0.79 -5.53 25.07
C GLU A 215 0.66 -5.52 25.60
N ARG A 216 1.47 -6.54 25.24
CA ARG A 216 2.89 -6.61 25.63
C ARG A 216 3.69 -5.42 25.11
N PHE A 217 3.46 -5.05 23.84
CA PHE A 217 4.08 -3.88 23.24
C PHE A 217 3.70 -2.60 23.98
N LEU A 218 2.41 -2.36 24.20
CA LEU A 218 1.90 -1.16 24.91
C LEU A 218 2.42 -1.08 26.35
N ALA A 219 2.49 -2.21 27.05
CA ALA A 219 3.04 -2.29 28.41
C ALA A 219 4.56 -1.98 28.47
N SER A 220 5.27 -2.13 27.35
CA SER A 220 6.72 -1.86 27.25
C SER A 220 7.07 -0.42 26.90
N LEU A 221 6.07 0.44 26.61
CA LEU A 221 6.31 1.80 26.14
C LEU A 221 7.00 2.66 27.20
N THR A 222 8.04 3.36 26.79
CA THR A 222 8.78 4.33 27.58
C THR A 222 8.96 5.64 26.81
N LEU A 223 8.87 6.76 27.51
CA LEU A 223 9.15 8.08 26.94
C LEU A 223 10.61 8.46 27.20
N GLU A 224 11.30 8.87 26.15
CA GLU A 224 12.72 9.22 26.12
C GLU A 224 12.91 10.59 25.46
N CYS A 225 14.10 11.16 25.56
CA CYS A 225 14.46 12.45 24.94
C CYS A 225 13.42 13.54 25.28
N ASP A 226 13.21 13.80 26.57
CA ASP A 226 12.24 14.78 27.10
C ASP A 226 10.80 14.56 26.57
N GLY A 227 10.42 13.30 26.40
CA GLY A 227 9.10 12.89 25.92
C GLY A 227 8.89 13.02 24.40
N LYS A 228 9.95 13.30 23.65
CA LYS A 228 9.89 13.42 22.17
C LYS A 228 10.00 12.08 21.43
N VAL A 229 10.57 11.09 22.08
CA VAL A 229 10.72 9.73 21.53
C VAL A 229 9.93 8.76 22.40
N CYS A 230 9.12 7.91 21.81
CA CYS A 230 8.47 6.79 22.51
C CYS A 230 9.02 5.48 21.97
N VAL A 231 9.56 4.65 22.86
CA VAL A 231 10.15 3.34 22.53
C VAL A 231 9.32 2.24 23.13
N GLY A 232 8.87 1.32 22.31
CA GLY A 232 8.30 0.04 22.73
C GLY A 232 9.17 -1.13 22.27
N GLN A 233 9.10 -2.23 22.98
CA GLN A 233 9.92 -3.41 22.68
C GLN A 233 9.15 -4.71 22.86
N LEU A 234 9.49 -5.69 22.02
CA LEU A 234 9.02 -7.07 22.10
C LEU A 234 10.20 -8.01 22.14
N ARG A 235 10.16 -8.97 23.05
CA ARG A 235 11.19 -10.03 23.19
C ARG A 235 10.73 -11.32 22.56
N GLN A 236 11.64 -12.23 22.26
CA GLN A 236 11.29 -13.53 21.69
C GLN A 236 10.23 -14.28 22.50
N ARG A 237 10.29 -14.20 23.83
CA ARG A 237 9.29 -14.81 24.72
C ARG A 237 7.88 -14.28 24.50
N ASP A 238 7.72 -12.99 24.15
CA ASP A 238 6.41 -12.38 23.94
C ASP A 238 5.69 -13.02 22.75
N PHE A 239 6.41 -13.29 21.66
CA PHE A 239 5.86 -14.00 20.49
C PHE A 239 5.49 -15.46 20.82
N VAL A 240 6.32 -16.14 21.59
CA VAL A 240 6.05 -17.54 22.00
C VAL A 240 4.82 -17.61 22.91
N GLU A 241 4.75 -16.76 23.92
CA GLU A 241 3.66 -16.75 24.92
C GLU A 241 2.32 -16.32 24.32
N THR A 242 2.33 -15.50 23.27
CA THR A 242 1.10 -15.05 22.57
C THR A 242 0.75 -15.91 21.36
N ASN A 243 1.59 -16.88 21.00
CA ASN A 243 1.47 -17.70 19.80
C ASN A 243 1.35 -16.86 18.52
N THR A 244 2.28 -15.92 18.36
CA THR A 244 2.36 -14.97 17.26
C THR A 244 3.70 -15.03 16.54
N SER A 245 3.79 -14.32 15.40
CA SER A 245 4.97 -14.18 14.57
C SER A 245 5.42 -12.72 14.46
N TYR A 246 6.57 -12.48 13.86
CA TYR A 246 7.04 -11.11 13.60
C TYR A 246 6.17 -10.33 12.58
N GLN A 247 5.32 -10.99 11.83
CA GLN A 247 4.37 -10.34 10.91
C GLN A 247 3.23 -9.68 11.69
N ASP A 248 2.89 -10.20 12.86
CA ASP A 248 1.82 -9.68 13.72
C ASP A 248 2.14 -8.33 14.37
N THR A 249 3.36 -7.81 14.21
CA THR A 249 3.78 -6.49 14.74
C THR A 249 3.50 -5.33 13.77
N GLU A 250 2.96 -5.60 12.59
CA GLU A 250 2.68 -4.54 11.63
C GLU A 250 1.74 -3.47 12.23
N GLY A 251 2.10 -2.19 12.05
CA GLY A 251 1.36 -1.07 12.61
C GLY A 251 1.59 -0.78 14.10
N PHE A 252 2.26 -1.64 14.88
CA PHE A 252 2.47 -1.41 16.31
C PHE A 252 3.27 -0.15 16.61
N VAL A 253 4.26 0.16 15.80
CA VAL A 253 5.08 1.38 15.97
C VAL A 253 4.24 2.67 15.92
N ASP A 254 3.10 2.65 15.23
CA ASP A 254 2.23 3.81 15.14
C ASP A 254 1.56 4.13 16.49
N TYR A 255 1.27 3.14 17.33
CA TYR A 255 0.79 3.40 18.69
C TYR A 255 1.80 4.22 19.51
N ALA A 256 3.10 3.92 19.40
CA ALA A 256 4.13 4.72 20.07
C ALA A 256 4.17 6.16 19.54
N ARG A 257 4.02 6.35 18.21
CA ARG A 257 4.03 7.67 17.57
C ARG A 257 2.80 8.52 17.92
N THR A 258 1.63 7.91 18.17
CA THR A 258 0.38 8.63 18.42
C THR A 258 0.30 9.28 19.82
N ILE A 259 1.24 8.99 20.70
CA ILE A 259 1.27 9.58 22.05
C ILE A 259 1.48 11.10 21.95
N LYS A 260 0.67 11.85 22.67
CA LYS A 260 0.73 13.34 22.68
C LYS A 260 2.13 13.83 23.06
N GLY A 261 2.71 14.67 22.20
CA GLY A 261 4.03 15.27 22.40
C GLY A 261 5.18 14.47 21.78
N VAL A 262 4.95 13.22 21.39
CA VAL A 262 5.94 12.35 20.75
C VAL A 262 6.16 12.79 19.30
N SER A 263 7.42 12.88 18.92
CA SER A 263 7.88 13.18 17.56
C SER A 263 8.27 11.93 16.78
N VAL A 264 8.84 10.94 17.48
CA VAL A 264 9.28 9.66 16.87
C VAL A 264 8.82 8.49 17.73
N GLY A 265 8.11 7.55 17.11
CA GLY A 265 7.80 6.23 17.66
C GLY A 265 8.82 5.19 17.19
N VAL A 266 9.22 4.31 18.10
CA VAL A 266 10.19 3.23 17.88
C VAL A 266 9.60 1.91 18.37
N LEU A 267 9.64 0.89 17.51
CA LEU A 267 9.41 -0.50 17.88
C LEU A 267 10.74 -1.26 17.78
N LEU A 268 11.13 -1.96 18.83
CA LEU A 268 12.27 -2.89 18.87
C LEU A 268 11.76 -4.33 18.97
N GLU A 269 12.21 -5.19 18.08
CA GLU A 269 11.85 -6.61 18.01
C GLU A 269 13.09 -7.47 18.20
N GLU A 270 13.18 -8.19 19.30
CA GLU A 270 14.23 -9.19 19.50
C GLU A 270 13.92 -10.42 18.64
N ARG A 271 14.78 -10.73 17.69
CA ARG A 271 14.71 -11.91 16.82
C ARG A 271 15.81 -12.91 17.18
N LYS A 272 15.74 -14.13 16.63
CA LYS A 272 16.69 -15.23 16.99
C LYS A 272 18.16 -14.85 16.82
N THR A 273 18.51 -14.07 15.78
CA THR A 273 19.90 -13.76 15.42
C THR A 273 20.17 -12.27 15.30
N GLU A 274 19.16 -11.44 15.42
CA GLU A 274 19.24 -9.98 15.20
C GLU A 274 18.18 -9.26 16.01
N THR A 275 18.32 -7.95 16.12
CA THR A 275 17.26 -7.05 16.57
C THR A 275 16.80 -6.20 15.38
N LYS A 276 15.49 -6.22 15.10
CA LYS A 276 14.87 -5.32 14.13
C LYS A 276 14.35 -4.08 14.87
N SER A 277 14.45 -2.93 14.24
CA SER A 277 13.76 -1.73 14.67
C SER A 277 12.95 -1.12 13.55
N SER A 278 11.77 -0.62 13.90
CA SER A 278 10.92 0.19 13.02
C SER A 278 10.78 1.59 13.62
N LEU A 279 10.90 2.61 12.79
CA LEU A 279 10.83 4.01 13.16
C LEU A 279 9.68 4.69 12.41
N ARG A 280 8.93 5.53 13.12
CA ARG A 280 7.91 6.41 12.52
C ARG A 280 8.04 7.82 13.08
N ALA A 281 8.08 8.82 12.21
CA ALA A 281 8.14 10.22 12.57
C ALA A 281 6.87 10.97 12.15
N ASN A 282 6.51 12.02 12.87
CA ASN A 282 5.37 12.87 12.55
C ASN A 282 5.73 14.05 11.61
N ARG A 283 7.03 14.26 11.30
CA ARG A 283 7.54 15.33 10.45
C ARG A 283 8.73 14.85 9.62
N LYS A 284 8.80 15.31 8.35
CA LYS A 284 9.84 14.92 7.39
C LYS A 284 11.25 15.36 7.80
N GLU A 285 11.35 16.45 8.53
CA GLU A 285 12.61 17.06 8.97
C GLU A 285 13.40 16.17 9.94
N LEU A 286 12.71 15.26 10.63
CA LEU A 286 13.33 14.31 11.58
C LEU A 286 14.19 13.24 10.90
N ARG A 287 13.95 12.98 9.62
CA ARG A 287 14.78 12.13 8.76
C ARG A 287 15.15 10.79 9.41
N VAL A 288 14.12 10.03 9.85
CA VAL A 288 14.35 8.70 10.46
C VAL A 288 15.00 7.70 9.51
N ASP A 289 14.93 7.94 8.22
CA ASP A 289 15.68 7.19 7.19
C ASP A 289 17.21 7.33 7.38
N GLN A 290 17.69 8.54 7.67
CA GLN A 290 19.11 8.77 7.94
C GLN A 290 19.56 8.13 9.27
N VAL A 291 18.67 8.12 10.29
CA VAL A 291 18.94 7.38 11.53
C VAL A 291 19.07 5.89 11.23
N ALA A 292 18.15 5.32 10.46
CA ALA A 292 18.21 3.91 10.09
C ALA A 292 19.49 3.57 9.30
N GLN A 293 19.95 4.46 8.41
CA GLN A 293 21.19 4.28 7.63
C GLN A 293 22.44 4.15 8.52
N LEU A 294 22.51 4.81 9.69
CA LEU A 294 23.63 4.66 10.64
C LEU A 294 23.77 3.22 11.16
N PHE A 295 22.70 2.45 11.08
CA PHE A 295 22.62 1.05 11.54
C PHE A 295 22.46 0.06 10.37
N GLY A 296 22.77 0.49 9.13
CA GLY A 296 22.69 -0.37 7.94
C GLY A 296 21.27 -0.63 7.43
N GLY A 297 20.31 0.16 7.88
CA GLY A 297 18.92 0.13 7.41
C GLY A 297 18.60 1.23 6.40
N GLY A 298 17.31 1.55 6.24
CA GLY A 298 16.84 2.57 5.31
C GLY A 298 15.34 2.78 5.38
N GLY A 299 14.82 3.54 4.43
CA GLY A 299 13.39 3.86 4.33
C GLY A 299 13.14 5.26 3.80
N HIS A 300 12.05 5.86 4.25
CA HIS A 300 11.63 7.22 3.92
C HIS A 300 11.81 8.16 5.10
N ALA A 301 11.76 9.47 4.85
CA ALA A 301 11.95 10.51 5.87
C ALA A 301 11.12 10.33 7.15
N CYS A 302 9.89 9.82 7.04
CA CYS A 302 8.97 9.57 8.17
C CYS A 302 8.81 8.10 8.55
N ALA A 303 9.34 7.15 7.78
CA ALA A 303 9.15 5.71 8.00
C ALA A 303 10.40 4.93 7.57
N ALA A 304 11.11 4.35 8.53
CA ALA A 304 12.33 3.61 8.28
C ALA A 304 12.44 2.35 9.14
N ALA A 305 13.28 1.43 8.72
CA ALA A 305 13.56 0.21 9.47
C ALA A 305 15.01 -0.24 9.31
N MET A 306 15.47 -1.04 10.28
CA MET A 306 16.79 -1.66 10.25
C MET A 306 16.77 -3.02 10.95
N SER A 307 17.71 -3.88 10.59
CA SER A 307 17.98 -5.14 11.28
C SER A 307 19.49 -5.26 11.52
N ILE A 308 19.87 -5.51 12.78
CA ILE A 308 21.29 -5.57 13.16
C ILE A 308 21.55 -6.73 14.11
N ARG A 309 22.69 -7.38 13.94
CA ARG A 309 23.15 -8.48 14.84
C ARG A 309 23.73 -7.92 16.14
N LYS A 310 22.88 -7.26 16.92
CA LYS A 310 23.20 -6.71 18.25
C LYS A 310 22.08 -7.02 19.24
N PRO A 311 22.38 -7.13 20.54
CA PRO A 311 21.36 -7.23 21.58
C PRO A 311 20.43 -6.02 21.56
N LEU A 312 19.16 -6.24 21.91
CA LEU A 312 18.11 -5.22 21.91
C LEU A 312 18.51 -3.97 22.70
N ASN A 313 19.07 -4.13 23.89
CA ASN A 313 19.46 -3.00 24.75
C ASN A 313 20.60 -2.16 24.14
N GLU A 314 21.53 -2.78 23.41
CA GLU A 314 22.62 -2.07 22.74
C GLU A 314 22.09 -1.24 21.55
N LEU A 315 21.20 -1.83 20.73
CA LEU A 315 20.55 -1.10 19.64
C LEU A 315 19.70 0.05 20.20
N ARG A 316 18.95 -0.18 21.28
CA ARG A 316 18.13 0.85 21.92
C ARG A 316 18.97 2.05 22.36
N ALA A 317 20.10 1.81 23.02
CA ALA A 317 20.99 2.90 23.47
C ALA A 317 21.52 3.73 22.30
N GLY A 318 22.04 3.08 21.26
CA GLY A 318 22.55 3.80 20.09
C GLY A 318 21.46 4.55 19.32
N LEU A 319 20.23 4.00 19.23
CA LEU A 319 19.11 4.69 18.61
C LEU A 319 18.69 5.95 19.38
N LEU A 320 18.65 5.88 20.71
CA LEU A 320 18.30 7.04 21.54
C LEU A 320 19.34 8.15 21.41
N GLU A 321 20.64 7.81 21.36
CA GLU A 321 21.71 8.77 21.10
C GLU A 321 21.53 9.46 19.75
N ALA A 322 21.33 8.70 18.67
CA ALA A 322 21.13 9.24 17.33
C ALA A 322 19.84 10.06 17.17
N LEU A 323 18.77 9.73 17.92
CA LEU A 323 17.50 10.45 17.90
C LEU A 323 17.54 11.72 18.75
N ALA A 324 18.26 11.74 19.87
CA ALA A 324 18.36 12.90 20.74
C ALA A 324 18.91 14.14 20.04
N GLU A 325 19.75 13.95 19.01
CA GLU A 325 20.30 15.05 18.20
C GLU A 325 19.27 15.65 17.22
N ARG A 326 18.08 15.03 17.05
CA ARG A 326 17.12 15.37 15.99
C ARG A 326 15.73 15.80 16.49
N VAL A 327 15.41 15.57 17.75
CA VAL A 327 14.08 15.84 18.34
C VAL A 327 14.03 17.01 19.31
#